data_d67edbceef167068cc9f9601aa41ef6e
#
_entry.id   d67edbceef167068cc9f9601aa41ef6e
#
_cell.length_a   1.000
_cell.length_b   1.000
_cell.length_c   1.000
_cell.angle_alpha   90.00
_cell.angle_beta   90.00
_cell.angle_gamma   90.00
#
_symmetry.space_group_name_H-M   'P 1'
#
loop_
_entity.id
_entity.type
_entity.pdbx_description
1 polymer ?
#
loop_
_entity_poly.entity_id
_entity_poly.type
_entity_poly.pdbx_seq_one_letter_code
_entity_poly.pdbx_strand_id
1 'polypeptide(L)'
;MSSFIKKSPSNLKIDLVFPDSIKIGIVVSAWHPEITETLFQGAEKVLLENKIKKENIIRKDVPGSFELPFGAQLLTEKVKAVICLGCVIKGETDHYDFICNAVSNGIINVSLKANLPVSFGVLTTNTLDQAQERSGGKHGNKGEDSAYAVLKMLAIQNR
;
A
#
# COMPACT_ATOMS: atom_id res chain seq x y z
N MET A 1 6.11 -15.94 8.60
CA MET A 1 4.83 -16.16 9.33
C MET A 1 3.55 -15.97 8.52
N SER A 2 3.60 -15.53 7.31
CA SER A 2 2.39 -15.27 6.52
C SER A 2 1.93 -16.42 5.62
N SER A 3 2.66 -17.52 5.56
CA SER A 3 2.38 -18.62 4.62
C SER A 3 1.24 -19.55 5.03
N PHE A 4 0.75 -19.46 6.26
CA PHE A 4 -0.29 -20.37 6.77
C PHE A 4 -1.67 -19.73 6.98
N ILE A 5 -1.82 -18.42 6.82
CA ILE A 5 -3.11 -17.78 6.95
C ILE A 5 -3.67 -17.53 5.54
N LYS A 6 -4.43 -18.50 5.04
CA LYS A 6 -5.23 -18.38 3.80
C LYS A 6 -6.39 -17.37 3.89
N LYS A 7 -6.39 -16.48 4.88
CA LYS A 7 -7.40 -15.42 5.00
C LYS A 7 -6.72 -14.09 4.74
N SER A 8 -6.74 -13.69 3.48
CA SER A 8 -6.44 -12.31 3.08
C SER A 8 -7.34 -11.32 3.87
N PRO A 9 -6.86 -10.11 4.18
CA PRO A 9 -7.69 -9.01 4.70
C PRO A 9 -8.97 -8.77 3.88
N SER A 10 -8.97 -9.15 2.60
CA SER A 10 -10.15 -9.13 1.70
C SER A 10 -11.36 -9.91 2.22
N ASN A 11 -11.17 -10.83 3.15
CA ASN A 11 -12.26 -11.55 3.81
C ASN A 11 -12.87 -10.80 5.01
N LEU A 12 -12.29 -9.66 5.39
CA LEU A 12 -12.82 -8.82 6.45
C LEU A 12 -13.87 -7.89 5.85
N LYS A 13 -15.12 -8.11 6.24
CA LYS A 13 -16.22 -7.22 5.84
C LYS A 13 -15.94 -5.79 6.32
N ILE A 14 -16.07 -4.84 5.43
CA ILE A 14 -15.98 -3.41 5.75
C ILE A 14 -17.41 -2.92 6.00
N ASP A 15 -17.75 -2.70 7.27
CA ASP A 15 -19.07 -2.28 7.70
C ASP A 15 -19.25 -0.75 7.76
N LEU A 16 -18.60 -0.04 6.83
CA LEU A 16 -18.68 1.40 6.73
C LEU A 16 -18.97 1.82 5.29
N VAL A 17 -19.96 2.70 5.12
CA VAL A 17 -20.18 3.42 3.88
C VAL A 17 -19.37 4.72 3.96
N PHE A 18 -18.41 4.86 3.06
CA PHE A 18 -17.56 6.05 3.02
C PHE A 18 -18.30 7.23 2.38
N PRO A 19 -18.07 8.47 2.85
CA PRO A 19 -18.64 9.66 2.21
C PRO A 19 -18.18 9.77 0.75
N ASP A 20 -19.04 10.28 -0.11
CA ASP A 20 -18.72 10.52 -1.53
C ASP A 20 -17.51 11.44 -1.75
N SER A 21 -17.19 12.27 -0.77
CA SER A 21 -16.08 13.22 -0.81
C SER A 21 -14.76 12.68 -0.28
N ILE A 22 -14.72 11.43 0.24
CA ILE A 22 -13.50 10.87 0.81
C ILE A 22 -12.42 10.72 -0.27
N LYS A 23 -11.20 11.13 0.06
CA LYS A 23 -10.04 11.02 -0.81
C LYS A 23 -9.03 10.06 -0.21
N ILE A 24 -8.49 9.19 -1.05
CA ILE A 24 -7.46 8.20 -0.70
C ILE A 24 -6.24 8.45 -1.59
N GLY A 25 -5.07 8.52 -0.97
CA GLY A 25 -3.81 8.64 -1.68
C GLY A 25 -3.19 7.27 -1.98
N ILE A 26 -2.56 7.14 -3.13
CA ILE A 26 -1.71 5.99 -3.47
C ILE A 26 -0.36 6.52 -3.94
N VAL A 27 0.70 6.18 -3.22
CA VAL A 27 2.08 6.51 -3.59
C VAL A 27 2.73 5.28 -4.20
N VAL A 28 3.27 5.41 -5.39
CA VAL A 28 3.81 4.28 -6.17
C VAL A 28 5.27 4.53 -6.49
N SER A 29 6.14 3.57 -6.17
CA SER A 29 7.55 3.66 -6.55
C SER A 29 7.76 3.27 -8.02
N ALA A 30 8.66 3.99 -8.72
CA ALA A 30 8.93 3.76 -10.14
C ALA A 30 9.83 2.53 -10.40
N TRP A 31 10.56 2.03 -9.41
CA TRP A 31 11.35 0.81 -9.56
C TRP A 31 10.45 -0.42 -9.70
N HIS A 32 10.78 -1.31 -10.64
CA HIS A 32 10.00 -2.50 -10.98
C HIS A 32 8.57 -2.18 -11.40
N PRO A 33 8.37 -1.39 -12.46
CA PRO A 33 7.04 -0.91 -12.86
C PRO A 33 6.07 -2.04 -13.20
N GLU A 34 6.54 -3.17 -13.71
CA GLU A 34 5.75 -4.36 -13.97
C GLU A 34 5.12 -4.94 -12.69
N ILE A 35 5.76 -4.74 -11.55
CA ILE A 35 5.26 -5.16 -10.24
C ILE A 35 4.37 -4.06 -9.63
N THR A 36 4.90 -2.84 -9.55
CA THR A 36 4.22 -1.75 -8.85
C THR A 36 2.94 -1.31 -9.54
N GLU A 37 2.88 -1.38 -10.87
CA GLU A 37 1.65 -1.08 -11.61
C GLU A 37 0.55 -2.12 -11.33
N THR A 38 0.92 -3.40 -11.25
CA THR A 38 -0.04 -4.46 -10.89
C THR A 38 -0.54 -4.31 -9.44
N LEU A 39 0.34 -3.89 -8.53
CA LEU A 39 -0.07 -3.55 -7.15
C LEU A 39 -1.04 -2.36 -7.14
N PHE A 40 -0.76 -1.33 -7.92
CA PHE A 40 -1.65 -0.17 -8.06
C PHE A 40 -3.03 -0.55 -8.58
N GLN A 41 -3.09 -1.34 -9.65
CA GLN A 41 -4.36 -1.83 -10.20
C GLN A 41 -5.17 -2.63 -9.18
N GLY A 42 -4.51 -3.47 -8.38
CA GLY A 42 -5.15 -4.20 -7.30
C GLY A 42 -5.72 -3.27 -6.22
N ALA A 43 -4.95 -2.29 -5.79
CA ALA A 43 -5.41 -1.30 -4.81
C ALA A 43 -6.58 -0.46 -5.34
N GLU A 44 -6.46 0.08 -6.55
CA GLU A 44 -7.52 0.86 -7.20
C GLU A 44 -8.83 0.07 -7.31
N LYS A 45 -8.74 -1.20 -7.74
CA LYS A 45 -9.89 -2.10 -7.84
C LYS A 45 -10.65 -2.21 -6.52
N VAL A 46 -9.93 -2.47 -5.42
CA VAL A 46 -10.55 -2.59 -4.08
C VAL A 46 -11.22 -1.28 -3.66
N LEU A 47 -10.57 -0.15 -3.89
CA LEU A 47 -11.15 1.16 -3.56
C LEU A 47 -12.45 1.40 -4.35
N LEU A 48 -12.46 1.13 -5.64
CA LEU A 48 -13.65 1.29 -6.49
C LEU A 48 -14.79 0.34 -6.08
N GLU A 49 -14.49 -0.91 -5.75
CA GLU A 49 -15.46 -1.89 -5.24
C GLU A 49 -16.10 -1.43 -3.91
N ASN A 50 -15.36 -0.67 -3.10
CA ASN A 50 -15.83 -0.07 -1.85
C ASN A 50 -16.40 1.34 -2.02
N LYS A 51 -16.76 1.71 -3.26
CA LYS A 51 -17.46 2.96 -3.60
C LYS A 51 -16.63 4.23 -3.42
N ILE A 52 -15.31 4.12 -3.33
CA ILE A 52 -14.44 5.31 -3.47
C ILE A 52 -14.48 5.74 -4.93
N LYS A 53 -14.80 6.99 -5.20
CA LYS A 53 -14.87 7.52 -6.56
C LYS A 53 -13.49 7.63 -7.18
N LYS A 54 -13.37 7.33 -8.47
CA LYS A 54 -12.09 7.34 -9.18
C LYS A 54 -11.38 8.70 -9.11
N GLU A 55 -12.11 9.78 -9.22
CA GLU A 55 -11.60 11.16 -9.11
C GLU A 55 -11.05 11.49 -7.69
N ASN A 56 -11.39 10.69 -6.69
CA ASN A 56 -10.93 10.82 -5.31
C ASN A 56 -9.76 9.90 -4.97
N ILE A 57 -9.29 9.11 -5.91
CA ILE A 57 -8.07 8.31 -5.80
C ILE A 57 -6.90 9.14 -6.33
N ILE A 58 -6.04 9.61 -5.43
CA ILE A 58 -4.94 10.52 -5.77
C ILE A 58 -3.65 9.72 -5.84
N ARG A 59 -3.14 9.51 -7.07
CA ARG A 59 -1.86 8.85 -7.29
C ARG A 59 -0.70 9.84 -7.27
N LYS A 60 0.40 9.45 -6.63
CA LYS A 60 1.70 10.10 -6.69
C LYS A 60 2.77 9.07 -7.00
N ASP A 61 3.57 9.32 -8.02
CA ASP A 61 4.71 8.49 -8.37
C ASP A 61 5.98 9.07 -7.73
N VAL A 62 6.80 8.21 -7.14
CA VAL A 62 8.08 8.55 -6.51
C VAL A 62 9.21 7.72 -7.10
N PRO A 63 10.48 8.17 -7.03
CA PRO A 63 11.59 7.47 -7.67
C PRO A 63 11.77 6.02 -7.23
N GLY A 64 11.75 5.77 -5.93
CA GLY A 64 11.96 4.44 -5.38
C GLY A 64 11.21 4.22 -4.08
N SER A 65 11.35 3.04 -3.49
CA SER A 65 10.68 2.72 -2.24
C SER A 65 11.15 3.60 -1.08
N PHE A 66 12.42 4.04 -1.09
CA PHE A 66 12.96 4.93 -0.06
C PHE A 66 12.20 6.26 0.03
N GLU A 67 11.65 6.76 -1.07
CA GLU A 67 10.90 8.01 -1.13
C GLU A 67 9.40 7.85 -0.80
N LEU A 68 8.91 6.63 -0.61
CA LEU A 68 7.50 6.39 -0.27
C LEU A 68 7.04 7.10 1.02
N PRO A 69 7.80 7.10 2.13
CA PRO A 69 7.38 7.82 3.33
C PRO A 69 7.21 9.33 3.10
N PHE A 70 8.12 9.95 2.38
CA PHE A 70 8.01 11.39 2.07
C PHE A 70 6.84 11.66 1.12
N GLY A 71 6.67 10.81 0.09
CA GLY A 71 5.51 10.89 -0.81
C GLY A 71 4.18 10.77 -0.06
N ALA A 72 4.09 9.85 0.91
CA ALA A 72 2.93 9.73 1.78
C ALA A 72 2.71 10.99 2.63
N GLN A 73 3.75 11.52 3.23
CA GLN A 73 3.68 12.74 4.04
C GLN A 73 3.12 13.94 3.26
N LEU A 74 3.48 14.08 1.99
CA LEU A 74 2.97 15.15 1.12
C LEU A 74 1.44 15.06 0.87
N LEU A 75 0.85 13.90 1.07
CA LEU A 75 -0.58 13.66 0.86
C LEU A 75 -1.41 13.76 2.14
N THR A 76 -0.82 13.69 3.31
CA THR A 76 -1.55 13.54 4.59
C THR A 76 -2.58 14.64 4.87
N GLU A 77 -2.36 15.85 4.40
CA GLU A 77 -3.31 16.97 4.58
C GLU A 77 -4.44 16.98 3.52
N LYS A 78 -4.31 16.16 2.47
CA LYS A 78 -5.23 16.17 1.33
C LYS A 78 -6.15 14.96 1.28
N VAL A 79 -5.81 13.89 2.02
CA VAL A 79 -6.51 12.61 1.97
C VAL A 79 -6.81 12.07 3.36
N LYS A 80 -7.64 11.04 3.45
CA LYS A 80 -7.99 10.39 4.72
C LYS A 80 -7.17 9.13 5.01
N ALA A 81 -6.52 8.56 3.99
CA ALA A 81 -5.59 7.45 4.13
C ALA A 81 -4.61 7.44 2.94
N VAL A 82 -3.48 6.79 3.12
CA VAL A 82 -2.48 6.63 2.05
C VAL A 82 -2.10 5.15 1.92
N ILE A 83 -1.97 4.69 0.69
CA ILE A 83 -1.46 3.37 0.34
C ILE A 83 -0.08 3.57 -0.27
N CYS A 84 0.97 2.96 0.31
CA CYS A 84 2.32 2.99 -0.23
C CYS A 84 2.62 1.69 -0.95
N LEU A 85 2.93 1.76 -2.23
CA LEU A 85 3.20 0.61 -3.10
C LEU A 85 4.63 0.66 -3.64
N GLY A 86 5.38 -0.39 -3.42
CA GLY A 86 6.76 -0.51 -3.87
C GLY A 86 7.22 -1.95 -3.97
N CYS A 87 8.43 -2.12 -4.46
CA CYS A 87 9.07 -3.42 -4.55
C CYS A 87 10.57 -3.27 -4.33
N VAL A 88 11.10 -3.99 -3.35
CA VAL A 88 12.52 -4.08 -3.06
C VAL A 88 12.93 -5.55 -3.21
N ILE A 89 13.85 -5.81 -4.13
CA ILE A 89 14.38 -7.16 -4.38
C ILE A 89 15.82 -7.21 -3.88
N LYS A 90 16.14 -8.25 -3.13
CA LYS A 90 17.45 -8.42 -2.53
C LYS A 90 18.54 -8.54 -3.61
N GLY A 91 19.56 -7.71 -3.50
CA GLY A 91 20.78 -7.76 -4.31
C GLY A 91 21.94 -8.39 -3.55
N GLU A 92 23.15 -8.09 -4.02
CA GLU A 92 24.41 -8.66 -3.47
C GLU A 92 24.93 -7.93 -2.24
N THR A 93 24.39 -6.75 -1.93
CA THR A 93 24.86 -5.90 -0.84
C THR A 93 23.82 -5.75 0.25
N ASP A 94 24.21 -5.14 1.38
CA ASP A 94 23.31 -4.87 2.51
C ASP A 94 22.29 -3.76 2.24
N HIS A 95 22.34 -3.12 1.07
CA HIS A 95 21.43 -2.04 0.69
C HIS A 95 19.96 -2.39 0.88
N TYR A 96 19.58 -3.64 0.55
CA TYR A 96 18.24 -4.16 0.76
C TYR A 96 17.75 -3.99 2.21
N ASP A 97 18.58 -4.37 3.18
CA ASP A 97 18.21 -4.32 4.60
C ASP A 97 18.01 -2.88 5.08
N PHE A 98 18.90 -1.98 4.66
CA PHE A 98 18.79 -0.56 4.98
C PHE A 98 17.54 0.07 4.39
N ILE A 99 17.23 -0.21 3.13
CA ILE A 99 16.02 0.31 2.47
C ILE A 99 14.76 -0.24 3.13
N CYS A 100 14.66 -1.54 3.34
CA CYS A 100 13.48 -2.16 3.95
C CYS A 100 13.20 -1.60 5.35
N ASN A 101 14.24 -1.46 6.18
CA ASN A 101 14.13 -0.89 7.52
C ASN A 101 13.70 0.59 7.49
N ALA A 102 14.36 1.41 6.67
CA ALA A 102 14.04 2.83 6.55
C ALA A 102 12.61 3.06 6.06
N VAL A 103 12.16 2.31 5.04
CA VAL A 103 10.83 2.45 4.45
C VAL A 103 9.75 2.03 5.43
N SER A 104 9.88 0.87 6.07
CA SER A 104 8.87 0.39 7.03
C SER A 104 8.75 1.32 8.24
N ASN A 105 9.86 1.76 8.81
CA ASN A 105 9.88 2.73 9.91
C ASN A 105 9.34 4.10 9.47
N GLY A 106 9.71 4.56 8.28
CA GLY A 106 9.23 5.84 7.74
C GLY A 106 7.72 5.85 7.54
N ILE A 107 7.16 4.81 6.93
CA ILE A 107 5.72 4.71 6.66
C ILE A 107 4.91 4.69 7.95
N ILE A 108 5.27 3.86 8.93
CA ILE A 108 4.53 3.83 10.20
C ILE A 108 4.65 5.15 10.96
N ASN A 109 5.79 5.83 10.91
CA ASN A 109 5.97 7.13 11.55
C ASN A 109 5.08 8.21 10.92
N VAL A 110 4.94 8.23 9.59
CA VAL A 110 4.02 9.15 8.90
C VAL A 110 2.58 8.89 9.35
N SER A 111 2.16 7.63 9.43
CA SER A 111 0.82 7.23 9.87
C SER A 111 0.53 7.73 11.27
N LEU A 112 1.41 7.47 12.23
CA LEU A 112 1.23 7.84 13.62
C LEU A 112 1.25 9.37 13.81
N LYS A 113 2.18 10.06 13.15
CA LYS A 113 2.31 11.52 13.25
C LYS A 113 1.13 12.25 12.64
N ALA A 114 0.65 11.80 11.49
CA ALA A 114 -0.49 12.40 10.80
C ALA A 114 -1.86 11.93 11.34
N ASN A 115 -1.88 10.94 12.22
CA ASN A 115 -3.10 10.34 12.76
C ASN A 115 -4.07 9.88 11.67
N LEU A 116 -3.53 9.25 10.63
CA LEU A 116 -4.32 8.64 9.55
C LEU A 116 -3.68 7.32 9.10
N PRO A 117 -4.48 6.37 8.57
CA PRO A 117 -3.95 5.10 8.10
C PRO A 117 -3.00 5.30 6.91
N VAL A 118 -1.80 4.71 7.02
CA VAL A 118 -0.87 4.55 5.90
C VAL A 118 -0.47 3.09 5.82
N SER A 119 -0.76 2.42 4.70
CA SER A 119 -0.44 1.01 4.55
C SER A 119 0.92 0.78 3.90
N PHE A 120 1.55 -0.32 4.29
CA PHE A 120 2.82 -0.80 3.78
C PHE A 120 2.58 -1.86 2.70
N GLY A 121 2.36 -1.43 1.46
CA GLY A 121 2.22 -2.29 0.29
C GLY A 121 3.55 -2.46 -0.46
N VAL A 122 4.64 -2.57 0.28
CA VAL A 122 5.99 -2.71 -0.28
C VAL A 122 6.39 -4.17 -0.23
N LEU A 123 6.62 -4.77 -1.39
CA LEU A 123 7.16 -6.12 -1.48
C LEU A 123 8.65 -6.10 -1.14
N THR A 124 9.05 -6.99 -0.25
CA THR A 124 10.43 -7.19 0.19
C THR A 124 10.81 -8.64 -0.06
N THR A 125 11.33 -8.93 -1.23
CA THR A 125 11.54 -10.30 -1.72
C THR A 125 12.99 -10.59 -2.06
N ASN A 126 13.37 -11.86 -2.04
CA ASN A 126 14.69 -12.29 -2.44
C ASN A 126 14.85 -12.35 -3.96
N THR A 127 13.76 -12.61 -4.69
CA THR A 127 13.76 -12.79 -6.14
C THR A 127 12.61 -12.03 -6.81
N LEU A 128 12.74 -11.77 -8.10
CA LEU A 128 11.68 -11.20 -8.93
C LEU A 128 10.46 -12.12 -8.97
N ASP A 129 10.66 -13.43 -9.08
CA ASP A 129 9.57 -14.42 -9.11
C ASP A 129 8.70 -14.32 -7.85
N GLN A 130 9.33 -14.18 -6.68
CA GLN A 130 8.60 -13.97 -5.43
C GLN A 130 7.76 -12.68 -5.43
N ALA A 131 8.26 -11.62 -6.06
CA ALA A 131 7.51 -10.38 -6.21
C ALA A 131 6.31 -10.55 -7.16
N GLN A 132 6.52 -11.20 -8.31
CA GLN A 132 5.44 -11.50 -9.26
C GLN A 132 4.33 -12.33 -8.63
N GLU A 133 4.69 -13.36 -7.85
CA GLU A 133 3.71 -14.21 -7.15
C GLU A 133 2.85 -13.44 -6.13
N ARG A 134 3.30 -12.28 -5.66
CA ARG A 134 2.63 -11.43 -4.66
C ARG A 134 2.00 -10.16 -5.24
N SER A 135 2.18 -9.95 -6.53
CA SER A 135 1.57 -8.83 -7.27
C SER A 135 0.50 -9.31 -8.26
N GLY A 136 -0.28 -10.31 -7.90
CA GLY A 136 -1.35 -10.89 -8.72
C GLY A 136 -1.10 -12.33 -9.15
N GLY A 137 -0.04 -12.96 -8.66
CA GLY A 137 0.26 -14.38 -8.88
C GLY A 137 -0.38 -15.29 -7.82
N LYS A 138 0.25 -16.41 -7.54
CA LYS A 138 -0.33 -17.48 -6.69
C LYS A 138 -0.53 -17.05 -5.22
N HIS A 139 0.17 -16.03 -4.75
CA HIS A 139 0.03 -15.48 -3.41
C HIS A 139 -0.86 -14.23 -3.33
N GLY A 140 -1.66 -13.97 -4.38
CA GLY A 140 -2.57 -12.84 -4.45
C GLY A 140 -1.89 -11.53 -4.80
N ASN A 141 -2.54 -10.42 -4.47
CA ASN A 141 -2.05 -9.07 -4.78
C ASN A 141 -1.94 -8.24 -3.50
N LYS A 142 -0.72 -7.88 -3.12
CA LYS A 142 -0.46 -7.07 -1.92
C LYS A 142 -0.97 -5.63 -2.02
N GLY A 143 -1.23 -5.14 -3.21
CA GLY A 143 -1.93 -3.87 -3.41
C GLY A 143 -3.39 -3.95 -2.94
N GLU A 144 -4.09 -5.04 -3.27
CA GLU A 144 -5.44 -5.32 -2.75
C GLU A 144 -5.43 -5.38 -1.22
N ASP A 145 -4.53 -6.17 -0.63
CA ASP A 145 -4.39 -6.31 0.83
C ASP A 145 -4.16 -4.95 1.51
N SER A 146 -3.32 -4.10 0.89
CA SER A 146 -3.01 -2.76 1.41
C SER A 146 -4.20 -1.81 1.36
N ALA A 147 -5.00 -1.88 0.32
CA ALA A 147 -6.24 -1.11 0.21
C ALA A 147 -7.27 -1.55 1.26
N TYR A 148 -7.47 -2.86 1.44
CA TYR A 148 -8.33 -3.37 2.51
C TYR A 148 -7.87 -2.92 3.89
N ALA A 149 -6.56 -2.92 4.14
CA ALA A 149 -6.00 -2.49 5.42
C ALA A 149 -6.36 -1.02 5.75
N VAL A 150 -6.18 -0.10 4.81
CA VAL A 150 -6.52 1.32 5.06
C VAL A 150 -8.02 1.53 5.21
N LEU A 151 -8.85 0.86 4.40
CA LEU A 151 -10.30 0.96 4.52
C LEU A 151 -10.78 0.42 5.87
N LYS A 152 -10.22 -0.69 6.32
CA LYS A 152 -10.54 -1.27 7.62
C LYS A 152 -10.11 -0.33 8.78
N MET A 153 -8.94 0.25 8.69
CA MET A 153 -8.46 1.21 9.69
C MET A 153 -9.30 2.49 9.73
N LEU A 154 -9.74 2.99 8.57
CA LEU A 154 -10.69 4.11 8.51
C LEU A 154 -12.02 3.76 9.21
N ALA A 155 -12.53 2.56 9.01
CA ALA A 155 -13.75 2.10 9.68
C ALA A 155 -13.57 2.04 11.21
N ILE A 156 -12.40 1.60 11.69
CA ILE A 156 -12.06 1.58 13.12
C ILE A 156 -11.94 3.01 13.68
N GLN A 157 -11.28 3.91 12.95
CA GLN A 157 -11.05 5.28 13.36
C GLN A 157 -12.34 6.10 13.51
N ASN A 158 -13.34 5.79 12.70
CA ASN A 158 -14.63 6.48 12.68
C ASN A 158 -15.70 5.86 13.61
N ARG A 159 -15.33 4.96 14.50
CA ARG A 159 -16.23 4.36 15.51
C ARG A 159 -16.34 5.14 16.80
#